data_5f216b9e31955e1fcacfac36c5c82ef0
#
_entry.id   5f216b9e31955e1fcacfac36c5c82ef0
#
_cell.length_a   1.000
_cell.length_b   1.000
_cell.length_c   1.000
_cell.angle_alpha   90.00
_cell.angle_beta   90.00
_cell.angle_gamma   90.00
#
_symmetry.space_group_name_H-M   'P 1'
#
loop_
_entity.id
_entity.type
_entity.pdbx_description
1 polymer ?
#
loop_
_entity_poly.entity_id
_entity_poly.type
_entity_poly.pdbx_seq_one_letter_code
_entity_poly.pdbx_strand_id
1 'polypeptide(L)'
;MQAEVRRKRYRQETRSEILGAAREIFVRDGFEGFAMRTLARSVGCSLGAIYVYFTSKEELFDVLVEESFVHLFEALGILLKERGKDPVRQLKRGLRLYVEWGLKYPSEYQIAFVVRNPAKKPYRTHRAFDAARALVKLCLGRSKAAEGELELRTQALWAATHGITSLLTQRPSFPWVSKQRVIDQVIDSAVQGAIGPAKRQKSKGET
;
A
#
# COMPACT_ATOMS: atom_id res chain seq x y z
N MET A 1 6.02 35.05 17.71
CA MET A 1 4.88 34.13 17.43
C MET A 1 4.49 34.10 15.95
N GLN A 2 4.04 35.22 15.32
CA GLN A 2 3.63 35.22 13.89
C GLN A 2 4.77 34.88 12.90
N ALA A 3 5.99 35.40 13.09
CA ALA A 3 7.14 35.11 12.21
C ALA A 3 7.55 33.62 12.26
N GLU A 4 7.48 32.99 13.41
CA GLU A 4 7.81 31.57 13.61
C GLU A 4 6.76 30.65 12.96
N VAL A 5 5.48 30.97 13.09
CA VAL A 5 4.39 30.26 12.40
C VAL A 5 4.54 30.35 10.89
N ARG A 6 4.87 31.56 10.36
CA ARG A 6 5.11 31.76 8.92
C ARG A 6 6.32 30.96 8.43
N ARG A 7 7.42 30.93 9.20
CA ARG A 7 8.63 30.16 8.87
C ARG A 7 8.35 28.65 8.85
N LYS A 8 7.59 28.14 9.82
CA LYS A 8 7.19 26.73 9.90
C LYS A 8 6.31 26.34 8.71
N ARG A 9 5.35 27.19 8.35
CA ARG A 9 4.48 26.98 7.20
C ARG A 9 5.28 26.94 5.90
N TYR A 10 6.14 27.91 5.65
CA TYR A 10 7.00 27.94 4.48
C TYR A 10 7.89 26.70 4.37
N ARG A 11 8.47 26.27 5.49
CA ARG A 11 9.27 25.06 5.54
C ARG A 11 8.46 23.81 5.17
N GLN A 12 7.20 23.71 5.60
CA GLN A 12 6.31 22.59 5.25
C GLN A 12 5.91 22.64 3.77
N GLU A 13 5.59 23.79 3.24
CA GLU A 13 5.25 23.98 1.82
C GLU A 13 6.44 23.55 0.93
N THR A 14 7.64 24.03 1.21
CA THR A 14 8.86 23.64 0.47
C THR A 14 9.12 22.14 0.58
N ARG A 15 8.96 21.55 1.77
CA ARG A 15 9.13 20.11 1.95
C ARG A 15 8.13 19.31 1.10
N SER A 16 6.89 19.76 1.02
CA SER A 16 5.84 19.12 0.21
C SER A 16 6.14 19.23 -1.30
N GLU A 17 6.65 20.39 -1.76
CA GLU A 17 7.09 20.57 -3.15
C GLU A 17 8.24 19.63 -3.52
N ILE A 18 9.23 19.49 -2.63
CA ILE A 18 10.36 18.55 -2.82
C ILE A 18 9.84 17.11 -2.93
N LEU A 19 8.93 16.70 -2.05
CA LEU A 19 8.35 15.34 -2.06
C LEU A 19 7.51 15.09 -3.32
N GLY A 20 6.74 16.07 -3.78
CA GLY A 20 5.97 15.99 -5.02
C GLY A 20 6.87 15.76 -6.24
N ALA A 21 7.89 16.59 -6.41
CA ALA A 21 8.85 16.47 -7.50
C ALA A 21 9.67 15.17 -7.41
N ALA A 22 10.05 14.75 -6.20
CA ALA A 22 10.78 13.50 -6.00
C ALA A 22 9.92 12.29 -6.40
N ARG A 23 8.63 12.28 -6.06
CA ARG A 23 7.69 11.22 -6.44
C ARG A 23 7.62 11.07 -7.96
N GLU A 24 7.50 12.17 -8.70
CA GLU A 24 7.46 12.13 -10.16
C GLU A 24 8.76 11.56 -10.76
N ILE A 25 9.91 11.95 -10.22
CA ILE A 25 11.22 11.45 -10.68
C ILE A 25 11.38 9.96 -10.36
N PHE A 26 11.04 9.51 -9.15
CA PHE A 26 11.12 8.09 -8.79
C PHE A 26 10.17 7.22 -9.62
N VAL A 27 8.97 7.70 -9.92
CA VAL A 27 8.00 6.98 -10.76
C VAL A 27 8.50 6.87 -12.20
N ARG A 28 9.11 7.92 -12.74
CA ARG A 28 9.62 7.97 -14.10
C ARG A 28 10.92 7.19 -14.29
N ASP A 29 11.89 7.41 -13.40
CA ASP A 29 13.29 6.97 -13.59
C ASP A 29 13.65 5.77 -12.69
N GLY A 30 12.78 5.39 -11.77
CA GLY A 30 13.05 4.36 -10.76
C GLY A 30 14.01 4.83 -9.67
N PHE A 31 14.29 3.94 -8.71
CA PHE A 31 15.19 4.26 -7.61
C PHE A 31 16.63 4.49 -8.11
N GLU A 32 17.15 3.64 -8.98
CA GLU A 32 18.54 3.74 -9.48
C GLU A 32 18.76 4.98 -10.35
N GLY A 33 17.79 5.34 -11.19
CA GLY A 33 17.86 6.53 -12.06
C GLY A 33 17.67 7.85 -11.33
N PHE A 34 17.23 7.83 -10.08
CA PHE A 34 17.02 9.03 -9.29
C PHE A 34 18.34 9.70 -8.86
N ALA A 35 18.44 11.02 -9.05
CA ALA A 35 19.57 11.82 -8.57
C ALA A 35 19.10 13.07 -7.84
N MET A 36 19.67 13.33 -6.64
CA MET A 36 19.38 14.53 -5.84
C MET A 36 19.64 15.84 -6.59
N ARG A 37 20.61 15.87 -7.53
CA ARG A 37 20.87 17.03 -8.39
C ARG A 37 19.74 17.29 -9.40
N THR A 38 19.12 16.23 -9.92
CA THR A 38 17.96 16.33 -10.82
C THR A 38 16.76 16.88 -10.06
N LEU A 39 16.53 16.42 -8.84
CA LEU A 39 15.50 16.94 -7.95
C LEU A 39 15.72 18.43 -7.64
N ALA A 40 16.93 18.84 -7.27
CA ALA A 40 17.23 20.24 -6.97
C ALA A 40 16.91 21.16 -8.17
N ARG A 41 17.25 20.73 -9.39
CA ARG A 41 16.92 21.45 -10.61
C ARG A 41 15.41 21.53 -10.87
N SER A 42 14.66 20.42 -10.63
CA SER A 42 13.22 20.38 -10.86
C SER A 42 12.43 21.30 -9.90
N VAL A 43 12.94 21.47 -8.67
CA VAL A 43 12.33 22.36 -7.66
C VAL A 43 12.84 23.81 -7.77
N GLY A 44 13.89 24.05 -8.58
CA GLY A 44 14.48 25.40 -8.74
C GLY A 44 15.29 25.85 -7.53
N CYS A 45 15.93 24.93 -6.81
CA CYS A 45 16.75 25.25 -5.63
C CYS A 45 18.17 24.68 -5.73
N SER A 46 19.04 25.06 -4.79
CA SER A 46 20.39 24.49 -4.72
C SER A 46 20.35 23.06 -4.16
N LEU A 47 21.35 22.25 -4.53
CA LEU A 47 21.50 20.90 -3.96
C LEU A 47 21.63 20.93 -2.42
N GLY A 48 22.33 21.94 -1.88
CA GLY A 48 22.45 22.14 -0.44
C GLY A 48 21.11 22.39 0.25
N ALA A 49 20.20 23.11 -0.43
CA ALA A 49 18.85 23.35 0.09
C ALA A 49 18.05 22.04 0.21
N ILE A 50 18.19 21.10 -0.74
CA ILE A 50 17.56 19.78 -0.62
C ILE A 50 18.09 19.04 0.60
N TYR A 51 19.42 19.05 0.84
CA TYR A 51 20.03 18.36 1.97
C TYR A 51 19.65 18.94 3.35
N VAL A 52 19.11 20.14 3.43
CA VAL A 52 18.49 20.67 4.66
C VAL A 52 17.21 19.90 5.06
N TYR A 53 16.51 19.32 4.07
CA TYR A 53 15.26 18.61 4.30
C TYR A 53 15.43 17.09 4.32
N PHE A 54 16.33 16.55 3.51
CA PHE A 54 16.54 15.11 3.35
C PHE A 54 18.03 14.81 3.21
N THR A 55 18.57 14.03 4.12
CA THR A 55 20.01 13.77 4.21
C THR A 55 20.51 12.80 3.13
N SER A 56 19.61 12.01 2.53
CA SER A 56 19.94 11.05 1.47
C SER A 56 18.75 10.75 0.57
N LYS A 57 19.03 10.11 -0.56
CA LYS A 57 18.02 9.56 -1.49
C LYS A 57 17.15 8.50 -0.80
N GLU A 58 17.77 7.67 0.03
CA GLU A 58 17.12 6.59 0.77
C GLU A 58 16.12 7.13 1.79
N GLU A 59 16.50 8.14 2.57
CA GLU A 59 15.60 8.81 3.52
C GLU A 59 14.40 9.43 2.80
N LEU A 60 14.68 10.17 1.71
CA LEU A 60 13.64 10.79 0.89
C LEU A 60 12.65 9.74 0.35
N PHE A 61 13.18 8.61 -0.15
CA PHE A 61 12.36 7.53 -0.67
C PHE A 61 11.51 6.87 0.43
N ASP A 62 12.10 6.63 1.61
CA ASP A 62 11.39 6.04 2.75
C ASP A 62 10.23 6.91 3.23
N VAL A 63 10.43 8.23 3.26
CA VAL A 63 9.35 9.18 3.56
C VAL A 63 8.24 9.12 2.50
N LEU A 64 8.59 9.04 1.22
CA LEU A 64 7.61 8.90 0.14
C LEU A 64 6.81 7.60 0.26
N VAL A 65 7.46 6.49 0.62
CA VAL A 65 6.77 5.21 0.86
C VAL A 65 5.79 5.33 2.02
N GLU A 66 6.17 5.96 3.12
CA GLU A 66 5.27 6.17 4.27
C GLU A 66 4.08 7.07 3.91
N GLU A 67 4.33 8.19 3.21
CA GLU A 67 3.27 9.11 2.77
C GLU A 67 2.30 8.45 1.78
N SER A 68 2.80 7.54 0.94
CA SER A 68 1.96 6.83 -0.05
C SER A 68 0.79 6.06 0.57
N PHE A 69 0.90 5.64 1.81
CA PHE A 69 -0.16 4.90 2.50
C PHE A 69 -1.14 5.76 3.30
N VAL A 70 -0.93 7.08 3.40
CA VAL A 70 -1.76 7.95 4.28
C VAL A 70 -3.25 7.84 3.92
N HIS A 71 -3.61 8.02 2.65
CA HIS A 71 -5.00 7.94 2.20
C HIS A 71 -5.62 6.55 2.43
N LEU A 72 -4.85 5.48 2.24
CA LEU A 72 -5.33 4.13 2.51
C LEU A 72 -5.56 3.92 4.01
N PHE A 73 -4.63 4.38 4.86
CA PHE A 73 -4.77 4.24 6.31
C PHE A 73 -5.93 5.05 6.87
N GLU A 74 -6.19 6.24 6.35
CA GLU A 74 -7.34 7.04 6.72
C GLU A 74 -8.65 6.31 6.39
N ALA A 75 -8.79 5.80 5.16
CA ALA A 75 -9.96 5.05 4.73
C ALA A 75 -10.17 3.76 5.54
N LEU A 76 -9.12 2.98 5.77
CA LEU A 76 -9.18 1.78 6.61
C LEU A 76 -9.46 2.11 8.07
N GLY A 77 -8.91 3.21 8.60
CA GLY A 77 -9.16 3.68 9.96
C GLY A 77 -10.62 4.03 10.21
N ILE A 78 -11.31 4.62 9.23
CA ILE A 78 -12.75 4.85 9.27
C ILE A 78 -13.49 3.51 9.29
N LEU A 79 -13.17 2.60 8.38
CA LEU A 79 -13.80 1.29 8.28
C LEU A 79 -13.67 0.46 9.57
N LEU A 80 -12.50 0.49 10.21
CA LEU A 80 -12.25 -0.28 11.44
C LEU A 80 -13.00 0.28 12.66
N LYS A 81 -13.37 1.57 12.65
CA LYS A 81 -14.21 2.18 13.70
C LYS A 81 -15.68 1.83 13.54
N GLU A 82 -16.13 1.45 12.34
CA GLU A 82 -17.48 0.98 12.13
C GLU A 82 -17.67 -0.37 12.84
N ARG A 83 -18.51 -0.40 13.88
CA ARG A 83 -18.90 -1.65 14.56
C ARG A 83 -19.90 -2.42 13.69
N GLY A 84 -19.40 -3.04 12.62
CA GLY A 84 -20.22 -3.86 11.74
C GLY A 84 -20.52 -5.22 12.37
N LYS A 85 -21.76 -5.70 12.17
CA LYS A 85 -22.18 -7.04 12.62
C LYS A 85 -21.64 -8.18 11.74
N ASP A 86 -21.08 -7.85 10.55
CA ASP A 86 -20.62 -8.82 9.57
C ASP A 86 -19.12 -8.60 9.24
N PRO A 87 -18.20 -9.37 9.86
CA PRO A 87 -16.77 -9.28 9.61
C PRO A 87 -16.38 -9.55 8.15
N VAL A 88 -17.11 -10.45 7.46
CA VAL A 88 -16.86 -10.80 6.06
C VAL A 88 -17.13 -9.59 5.15
N ARG A 89 -18.23 -8.90 5.39
CA ARG A 89 -18.56 -7.66 4.67
C ARG A 89 -17.52 -6.57 4.93
N GLN A 90 -17.05 -6.42 6.17
CA GLN A 90 -15.98 -5.47 6.50
C GLN A 90 -14.67 -5.82 5.78
N LEU A 91 -14.29 -7.11 5.75
CA LEU A 91 -13.11 -7.56 5.03
C LEU A 91 -13.20 -7.23 3.54
N LYS A 92 -14.32 -7.57 2.87
CA LYS A 92 -14.54 -7.24 1.46
C LYS A 92 -14.44 -5.73 1.19
N ARG A 93 -15.01 -4.90 2.07
CA ARG A 93 -14.90 -3.43 1.97
C ARG A 93 -13.46 -2.95 2.11
N GLY A 94 -12.70 -3.51 3.05
CA GLY A 94 -11.27 -3.17 3.23
C GLY A 94 -10.41 -3.51 2.01
N LEU A 95 -10.63 -4.69 1.41
CA LEU A 95 -9.95 -5.09 0.18
C LEU A 95 -10.34 -4.19 -1.00
N ARG A 96 -11.60 -3.78 -1.09
CA ARG A 96 -12.08 -2.83 -2.09
C ARG A 96 -11.43 -1.46 -1.94
N LEU A 97 -11.35 -0.92 -0.72
CA LEU A 97 -10.66 0.34 -0.43
C LEU A 97 -9.19 0.31 -0.85
N TYR A 98 -8.52 -0.85 -0.70
CA TYR A 98 -7.16 -1.02 -1.19
C TYR A 98 -7.07 -0.89 -2.72
N VAL A 99 -7.98 -1.55 -3.46
CA VAL A 99 -8.01 -1.45 -4.94
C VAL A 99 -8.32 -0.02 -5.37
N GLU A 100 -9.35 0.60 -4.78
CA GLU A 100 -9.76 1.97 -5.09
C GLU A 100 -8.64 2.99 -4.80
N TRP A 101 -7.91 2.82 -3.71
CA TRP A 101 -6.73 3.62 -3.41
C TRP A 101 -5.67 3.50 -4.52
N GLY A 102 -5.31 2.28 -4.92
CA GLY A 102 -4.30 2.08 -5.97
C GLY A 102 -4.73 2.66 -7.33
N LEU A 103 -6.03 2.61 -7.66
CA LEU A 103 -6.57 3.19 -8.89
C LEU A 103 -6.64 4.73 -8.82
N LYS A 104 -6.97 5.28 -7.66
CA LYS A 104 -7.11 6.72 -7.45
C LYS A 104 -5.75 7.43 -7.32
N TYR A 105 -4.77 6.74 -6.72
CA TYR A 105 -3.45 7.29 -6.44
C TYR A 105 -2.34 6.41 -7.06
N PRO A 106 -2.29 6.27 -8.41
CA PRO A 106 -1.37 5.33 -9.08
C PRO A 106 0.11 5.62 -8.82
N SER A 107 0.50 6.89 -8.67
CA SER A 107 1.89 7.25 -8.34
C SER A 107 2.27 6.82 -6.91
N GLU A 108 1.35 6.94 -5.95
CA GLU A 108 1.54 6.44 -4.59
C GLU A 108 1.68 4.92 -4.57
N TYR A 109 0.82 4.22 -5.32
CA TYR A 109 0.89 2.77 -5.48
C TYR A 109 2.22 2.32 -6.09
N GLN A 110 2.72 3.05 -7.11
CA GLN A 110 4.01 2.74 -7.74
C GLN A 110 5.17 2.95 -6.77
N ILE A 111 5.21 4.03 -6.01
CA ILE A 111 6.22 4.27 -4.96
C ILE A 111 6.19 3.16 -3.91
N ALA A 112 4.99 2.79 -3.46
CA ALA A 112 4.82 1.81 -2.40
C ALA A 112 5.25 0.38 -2.81
N PHE A 113 5.05 -0.02 -4.06
CA PHE A 113 5.16 -1.43 -4.47
C PHE A 113 5.98 -1.72 -5.71
N VAL A 114 6.16 -0.77 -6.62
CA VAL A 114 6.81 -0.99 -7.92
C VAL A 114 8.24 -0.48 -7.91
N VAL A 115 8.47 0.73 -7.38
CA VAL A 115 9.81 1.29 -7.28
C VAL A 115 10.57 0.55 -6.17
N ARG A 116 11.68 -0.10 -6.53
CA ARG A 116 12.48 -0.91 -5.62
C ARG A 116 13.70 -0.15 -5.14
N ASN A 117 13.89 -0.09 -3.81
CA ASN A 117 15.15 0.30 -3.19
C ASN A 117 15.96 -0.97 -2.86
N PRO A 118 17.05 -1.28 -3.58
CA PRO A 118 17.82 -2.51 -3.40
C PRO A 118 18.56 -2.56 -2.05
N ALA A 119 18.84 -1.40 -1.44
CA ALA A 119 19.51 -1.30 -0.15
C ALA A 119 18.59 -1.54 1.06
N LYS A 120 17.30 -1.70 0.84
CA LYS A 120 16.34 -1.79 1.94
C LYS A 120 16.38 -3.16 2.60
N LYS A 121 16.55 -3.15 3.94
CA LYS A 121 16.42 -4.31 4.83
C LYS A 121 15.02 -4.93 4.76
N PRO A 122 14.82 -6.19 5.24
CA PRO A 122 13.60 -6.94 5.01
C PRO A 122 12.33 -6.16 5.33
N TYR A 123 11.34 -6.36 4.47
CA TYR A 123 10.03 -5.76 4.45
C TYR A 123 9.40 -5.69 5.85
N ARG A 124 9.17 -4.50 6.36
CA ARG A 124 8.33 -4.32 7.55
C ARG A 124 6.87 -4.43 7.11
N THR A 125 6.11 -5.28 7.79
CA THR A 125 4.67 -5.39 7.58
C THR A 125 4.03 -4.00 7.68
N HIS A 126 3.35 -3.58 6.62
CA HIS A 126 2.67 -2.30 6.61
C HIS A 126 1.40 -2.38 7.45
N ARG A 127 1.02 -1.29 8.11
CA ARG A 127 -0.23 -1.15 8.88
C ARG A 127 -1.48 -1.64 8.13
N ALA A 128 -1.48 -1.49 6.79
CA ALA A 128 -2.57 -2.01 5.95
C ALA A 128 -2.67 -3.54 5.98
N PHE A 129 -1.53 -4.24 5.98
CA PHE A 129 -1.49 -5.69 6.13
C PHE A 129 -1.97 -6.12 7.52
N ASP A 130 -1.54 -5.42 8.56
CA ASP A 130 -1.99 -5.69 9.93
C ASP A 130 -3.50 -5.47 10.09
N ALA A 131 -4.07 -4.45 9.46
CA ALA A 131 -5.51 -4.22 9.42
C ALA A 131 -6.26 -5.36 8.71
N ALA A 132 -5.77 -5.81 7.55
CA ALA A 132 -6.33 -6.96 6.84
C ALA A 132 -6.26 -8.24 7.69
N ARG A 133 -5.11 -8.49 8.34
CA ARG A 133 -4.89 -9.61 9.24
C ARG A 133 -5.88 -9.61 10.42
N ALA A 134 -6.14 -8.45 11.00
CA ALA A 134 -7.11 -8.31 12.08
C ALA A 134 -8.54 -8.65 11.60
N LEU A 135 -8.94 -8.19 10.41
CA LEU A 135 -10.24 -8.52 9.82
C LEU A 135 -10.36 -9.99 9.47
N VAL A 136 -9.33 -10.62 8.92
CA VAL A 136 -9.29 -12.07 8.66
C VAL A 136 -9.45 -12.84 9.97
N LYS A 137 -8.74 -12.44 11.02
CA LYS A 137 -8.87 -13.06 12.36
C LYS A 137 -10.29 -12.99 12.89
N LEU A 138 -10.99 -11.87 12.70
CA LEU A 138 -12.40 -11.74 13.08
C LEU A 138 -13.32 -12.69 12.29
N CYS A 139 -13.05 -12.88 10.99
CA CYS A 139 -13.82 -13.79 10.14
C CYS A 139 -13.62 -15.25 10.52
N LEU A 140 -12.41 -15.64 10.93
CA LEU A 140 -12.07 -17.04 11.29
C LEU A 140 -12.50 -17.42 12.71
N GLY A 141 -12.81 -16.44 13.57
CA GLY A 141 -13.16 -16.69 14.96
C GLY A 141 -11.99 -17.17 15.82
N ARG A 142 -12.30 -17.87 16.95
CA ARG A 142 -11.32 -18.28 17.98
C ARG A 142 -10.76 -19.70 17.81
N SER A 143 -10.82 -20.30 16.64
CA SER A 143 -10.29 -21.65 16.42
C SER A 143 -8.75 -21.65 16.41
N LYS A 144 -8.13 -22.60 17.16
CA LYS A 144 -6.66 -22.80 17.14
C LYS A 144 -6.14 -23.17 15.74
N ALA A 145 -6.90 -23.92 14.95
CA ALA A 145 -6.56 -24.25 13.56
C ALA A 145 -6.57 -23.01 12.66
N ALA A 146 -7.44 -22.04 12.95
CA ALA A 146 -7.49 -20.77 12.24
C ALA A 146 -6.27 -19.88 12.54
N GLU A 147 -5.70 -19.95 13.73
CA GLU A 147 -4.54 -19.16 14.15
C GLU A 147 -3.26 -19.59 13.40
N GLY A 148 -3.04 -20.89 13.17
CA GLY A 148 -1.90 -21.42 12.40
C GLY A 148 -1.94 -21.07 10.90
N GLU A 149 -3.13 -20.82 10.35
CA GLU A 149 -3.29 -20.45 8.93
C GLU A 149 -3.55 -18.96 8.69
N LEU A 150 -3.66 -18.15 9.74
CA LEU A 150 -4.02 -16.74 9.65
C LEU A 150 -3.10 -15.98 8.71
N GLU A 151 -1.80 -16.18 8.84
CA GLU A 151 -0.79 -15.51 8.04
C GLU A 151 -0.90 -15.91 6.56
N LEU A 152 -0.97 -17.21 6.28
CA LEU A 152 -1.13 -17.73 4.91
C LEU A 152 -2.39 -17.16 4.24
N ARG A 153 -3.50 -17.17 4.94
CA ARG A 153 -4.79 -16.68 4.43
C ARG A 153 -4.77 -15.18 4.17
N THR A 154 -4.13 -14.41 5.07
CA THR A 154 -3.96 -12.96 4.89
C THR A 154 -3.06 -12.65 3.71
N GLN A 155 -1.95 -13.37 3.54
CA GLN A 155 -1.04 -13.20 2.41
C GLN A 155 -1.71 -13.56 1.08
N ALA A 156 -2.51 -14.64 1.03
CA ALA A 156 -3.26 -15.02 -0.15
C ALA A 156 -4.29 -13.96 -0.57
N LEU A 157 -5.01 -13.39 0.39
CA LEU A 157 -5.93 -12.26 0.15
C LEU A 157 -5.19 -11.03 -0.38
N TRP A 158 -4.06 -10.68 0.25
CA TRP A 158 -3.25 -9.57 -0.20
C TRP A 158 -2.71 -9.81 -1.61
N ALA A 159 -2.17 -10.98 -1.91
CA ALA A 159 -1.66 -11.33 -3.23
C ALA A 159 -2.72 -11.21 -4.33
N ALA A 160 -3.94 -11.69 -4.09
CA ALA A 160 -5.05 -11.57 -5.03
C ALA A 160 -5.45 -10.10 -5.25
N THR A 161 -5.61 -9.35 -4.17
CA THR A 161 -6.02 -7.94 -4.21
C THR A 161 -4.93 -7.06 -4.84
N HIS A 162 -3.67 -7.30 -4.46
CA HIS A 162 -2.52 -6.62 -5.07
C HIS A 162 -2.39 -6.94 -6.55
N GLY A 163 -2.58 -8.20 -6.93
CA GLY A 163 -2.52 -8.63 -8.34
C GLY A 163 -3.50 -7.89 -9.22
N ILE A 164 -4.78 -7.83 -8.86
CA ILE A 164 -5.77 -7.08 -9.63
C ILE A 164 -5.50 -5.58 -9.64
N THR A 165 -5.08 -4.99 -8.50
CA THR A 165 -4.72 -3.57 -8.44
C THR A 165 -3.55 -3.26 -9.38
N SER A 166 -2.50 -4.07 -9.34
CA SER A 166 -1.32 -3.92 -10.19
C SER A 166 -1.68 -4.03 -11.68
N LEU A 167 -2.48 -5.01 -12.05
CA LEU A 167 -2.93 -5.17 -13.45
C LEU A 167 -3.75 -3.97 -13.93
N LEU A 168 -4.70 -3.50 -13.14
CA LEU A 168 -5.55 -2.38 -13.51
C LEU A 168 -4.79 -1.05 -13.60
N THR A 169 -3.77 -0.85 -12.76
CA THR A 169 -2.95 0.37 -12.77
C THR A 169 -1.90 0.35 -13.88
N GLN A 170 -1.25 -0.80 -14.12
CA GLN A 170 -0.16 -0.91 -15.09
C GLN A 170 -0.63 -1.25 -16.51
N ARG A 171 -1.84 -1.78 -16.67
CA ARG A 171 -2.45 -2.16 -17.96
C ARG A 171 -3.84 -1.54 -18.16
N PRO A 172 -3.97 -0.21 -18.09
CA PRO A 172 -5.28 0.46 -18.18
C PRO A 172 -5.98 0.23 -19.54
N SER A 173 -5.21 0.01 -20.63
CA SER A 173 -5.71 -0.22 -21.99
C SER A 173 -6.04 -1.68 -22.29
N PHE A 174 -5.82 -2.62 -21.36
CA PHE A 174 -6.23 -4.00 -21.54
C PHE A 174 -7.77 -4.06 -21.73
N PRO A 175 -8.31 -4.89 -22.65
CA PRO A 175 -9.74 -4.95 -22.94
C PRO A 175 -10.51 -5.67 -21.81
N TRP A 176 -10.61 -5.01 -20.67
CA TRP A 176 -11.36 -5.53 -19.51
C TRP A 176 -12.84 -5.65 -19.86
N VAL A 177 -13.47 -6.78 -19.57
CA VAL A 177 -14.93 -6.96 -19.72
C VAL A 177 -15.69 -5.89 -18.92
N SER A 178 -15.32 -5.74 -17.66
CA SER A 178 -15.74 -4.67 -16.75
C SER A 178 -14.78 -4.65 -15.58
N LYS A 179 -14.04 -3.56 -15.39
CA LYS A 179 -13.10 -3.43 -14.27
C LYS A 179 -13.78 -3.69 -12.92
N GLN A 180 -14.98 -3.12 -12.73
CA GLN A 180 -15.74 -3.28 -11.49
C GLN A 180 -16.12 -4.74 -11.23
N ARG A 181 -16.66 -5.43 -12.24
CA ARG A 181 -17.04 -6.86 -12.12
C ARG A 181 -15.83 -7.75 -11.84
N VAL A 182 -14.68 -7.46 -12.45
CA VAL A 182 -13.44 -8.23 -12.21
C VAL A 182 -12.96 -8.00 -10.79
N ILE A 183 -12.98 -6.76 -10.29
CA ILE A 183 -12.64 -6.44 -8.90
C ILE A 183 -13.54 -7.22 -7.94
N ASP A 184 -14.85 -7.17 -8.15
CA ASP A 184 -15.84 -7.88 -7.32
C ASP A 184 -15.57 -9.38 -7.30
N GLN A 185 -15.39 -9.99 -8.48
CA GLN A 185 -15.12 -11.41 -8.60
C GLN A 185 -13.83 -11.83 -7.91
N VAL A 186 -12.75 -11.07 -8.08
CA VAL A 186 -11.46 -11.38 -7.43
C VAL A 186 -11.58 -11.30 -5.91
N ILE A 187 -12.22 -10.25 -5.38
CA ILE A 187 -12.41 -10.08 -3.94
C ILE A 187 -13.29 -11.21 -3.39
N ASP A 188 -14.41 -11.51 -4.03
CA ASP A 188 -15.33 -12.54 -3.58
C ASP A 188 -14.67 -13.93 -3.56
N SER A 189 -13.97 -14.30 -4.64
CA SER A 189 -13.26 -15.57 -4.72
C SER A 189 -12.12 -15.68 -3.70
N ALA A 190 -11.35 -14.59 -3.52
CA ALA A 190 -10.25 -14.57 -2.56
C ALA A 190 -10.76 -14.70 -1.12
N VAL A 191 -11.83 -13.95 -0.77
CA VAL A 191 -12.44 -14.02 0.56
C VAL A 191 -13.04 -15.40 0.81
N GLN A 192 -13.78 -15.98 -0.15
CA GLN A 192 -14.32 -17.33 -0.03
C GLN A 192 -13.22 -18.36 0.18
N GLY A 193 -12.12 -18.28 -0.55
CA GLY A 193 -10.96 -19.17 -0.40
C GLY A 193 -10.27 -19.02 0.97
N ALA A 194 -10.16 -17.79 1.47
CA ALA A 194 -9.46 -17.50 2.70
C ALA A 194 -10.26 -17.82 3.97
N ILE A 195 -11.59 -17.64 3.96
CA ILE A 195 -12.44 -17.86 5.14
C ILE A 195 -13.19 -19.20 5.11
N GLY A 196 -13.17 -19.91 3.99
CA GLY A 196 -13.76 -21.25 3.86
C GLY A 196 -13.08 -22.28 4.77
N PRO A 197 -13.68 -23.48 4.97
CA PRO A 197 -13.09 -24.53 5.76
C PRO A 197 -11.71 -24.91 5.20
N ALA A 198 -10.72 -25.10 6.10
CA ALA A 198 -9.39 -25.59 5.71
C ALA A 198 -9.53 -26.92 4.93
N LYS A 199 -9.00 -26.99 3.72
CA LYS A 199 -8.92 -28.25 3.01
C LYS A 199 -8.04 -29.20 3.83
N ARG A 200 -8.63 -30.26 4.41
CA ARG A 200 -7.85 -31.34 5.03
C ARG A 200 -6.83 -31.82 4.00
N GLN A 201 -5.55 -31.56 4.25
CA GLN A 201 -4.50 -32.32 3.57
C GLN A 201 -4.74 -33.79 3.90
N LYS A 202 -5.16 -34.58 2.90
CA LYS A 202 -5.10 -36.03 3.02
C LYS A 202 -3.61 -36.36 3.18
N SER A 203 -3.22 -36.79 4.38
CA SER A 203 -1.94 -37.43 4.58
C SER A 203 -1.89 -38.58 3.55
N LYS A 204 -0.97 -38.51 2.57
CA LYS A 204 -0.61 -39.71 1.81
C LYS A 204 -0.04 -40.68 2.83
N GLY A 205 -0.84 -41.69 3.14
CA GLY A 205 -0.39 -42.83 3.95
C GLY A 205 0.84 -43.42 3.26
N GLU A 206 1.84 -43.61 4.05
CA GLU A 206 2.94 -44.52 3.78
C GLU A 206 2.36 -45.89 3.52
N THR A 207 2.68 -46.42 2.39
CA THR A 207 2.67 -47.89 2.12
C THR A 207 4.07 -48.24 1.68
#